data_2eb2b51128fe9da17e39a31e64400053
#
_entry.id   2eb2b51128fe9da17e39a31e64400053
#
_cell.length_a   1.000
_cell.length_b   1.000
_cell.length_c   1.000
_cell.angle_alpha   90.00
_cell.angle_beta   90.00
_cell.angle_gamma   90.00
#
_symmetry.space_group_name_H-M   'P 1'
#
loop_
_entity.id
_entity.type
_entity.pdbx_description
1 polymer ?
#
loop_
_entity_poly.entity_id
_entity_poly.type
_entity_poly.pdbx_seq_one_letter_code
_entity_poly.pdbx_strand_id
1 'polypeptide(L)'
;TQGVSSAASDVYKRQNEKFAKNFPTIPFYKELDNFFDKKLIDVAIIATPHRSHIDLGKQALKRNINIIIEKPLAVTSMQCREFIEFSKKYDSNFGIMLNQRTNPAFIKLKNMIQKGELGKIHRYQWTITDWFRTNYYYEISDWRATWEGEGGGVLMNQSIHQIDLCQWLFGMPNSVITDMKLGRFHNIEVEDEVTSIFKYKDGLKGIFTTTTGETPGVNRLEIASDFGLVIYEDNCITWKKLSGSSTNFIQNSKTLFEKPSFEMFKFDFPYEENPHIEHNRILQNFTNFLIGKENLYVPGNQGINSVELINAMILSGLNKKEVELPLNEEEYENKLKKLIDKNYEIK
;
A
#
# COMPACT_ATOMS: atom_id res chain seq x y z
N THR A 1 12.55 20.78 25.81
CA THR A 1 11.09 20.56 25.71
C THR A 1 10.27 21.80 25.31
N GLN A 2 10.89 23.00 25.17
CA GLN A 2 10.18 24.22 24.76
C GLN A 2 10.29 24.56 23.26
N GLY A 3 11.17 23.92 22.48
CA GLY A 3 11.38 24.25 21.08
C GLY A 3 10.37 23.56 20.10
N VAL A 4 9.76 22.46 20.51
CA VAL A 4 8.85 21.68 19.64
C VAL A 4 7.44 22.29 19.58
N SER A 5 7.04 23.07 20.60
CA SER A 5 5.69 23.63 20.66
C SER A 5 5.47 24.83 19.73
N SER A 6 6.51 25.60 19.38
CA SER A 6 6.36 26.81 18.54
C SER A 6 6.22 26.44 17.04
N ALA A 7 7.00 25.50 16.53
CA ALA A 7 6.93 25.09 15.13
C ALA A 7 5.61 24.33 14.84
N ALA A 8 5.18 23.45 15.74
CA ALA A 8 3.88 22.79 15.63
C ALA A 8 2.72 23.80 15.69
N SER A 9 2.77 24.79 16.57
CA SER A 9 1.72 25.82 16.66
C SER A 9 1.62 26.68 15.40
N ASP A 10 2.72 27.00 14.75
CA ASP A 10 2.73 27.79 13.50
C ASP A 10 2.19 27.01 12.31
N VAL A 11 2.51 25.71 12.21
CA VAL A 11 1.93 24.83 11.19
C VAL A 11 0.42 24.70 11.37
N TYR A 12 -0.05 24.45 12.58
CA TYR A 12 -1.49 24.38 12.89
C TYR A 12 -2.21 25.71 12.62
N LYS A 13 -1.59 26.84 12.93
CA LYS A 13 -2.16 28.17 12.69
C LYS A 13 -2.35 28.41 11.18
N ARG A 14 -1.31 28.13 10.38
CA ARG A 14 -1.38 28.25 8.91
C ARG A 14 -2.39 27.30 8.29
N GLN A 15 -2.50 26.07 8.79
CA GLN A 15 -3.50 25.11 8.33
C GLN A 15 -4.92 25.59 8.65
N ASN A 16 -5.13 26.13 9.86
CA ASN A 16 -6.43 26.67 10.28
C ASN A 16 -6.86 27.86 9.39
N GLU A 17 -5.96 28.82 9.14
CA GLU A 17 -6.21 29.96 8.28
C GLU A 17 -6.55 29.52 6.83
N LYS A 18 -5.79 28.56 6.29
CA LYS A 18 -6.03 28.00 4.96
C LYS A 18 -7.35 27.24 4.89
N PHE A 19 -7.68 26.46 5.94
CA PHE A 19 -8.95 25.75 6.04
C PHE A 19 -10.14 26.72 6.09
N ALA A 20 -10.11 27.69 6.99
CA ALA A 20 -11.17 28.68 7.15
C ALA A 20 -11.41 29.50 5.88
N LYS A 21 -10.35 29.79 5.11
CA LYS A 21 -10.44 30.48 3.84
C LYS A 21 -11.12 29.64 2.77
N ASN A 22 -10.81 28.35 2.69
CA ASN A 22 -11.33 27.44 1.65
C ASN A 22 -12.71 26.89 2.01
N PHE A 23 -13.02 26.77 3.31
CA PHE A 23 -14.25 26.17 3.82
C PHE A 23 -14.89 27.01 4.92
N PRO A 24 -15.34 28.24 4.61
CA PRO A 24 -15.80 29.21 5.61
C PRO A 24 -17.04 28.78 6.40
N THR A 25 -17.80 27.82 5.88
CA THR A 25 -19.02 27.31 6.53
C THR A 25 -18.81 26.04 7.34
N ILE A 26 -17.60 25.43 7.27
CA ILE A 26 -17.31 24.21 7.99
C ILE A 26 -16.58 24.57 9.30
N PRO A 27 -17.09 24.11 10.47
CA PRO A 27 -16.46 24.41 11.74
C PRO A 27 -15.11 23.69 11.85
N PHE A 28 -14.11 24.40 12.36
CA PHE A 28 -12.80 23.88 12.68
C PHE A 28 -12.68 23.67 14.20
N TYR A 29 -12.21 22.49 14.60
CA TYR A 29 -12.00 22.14 16.00
C TYR A 29 -10.49 21.88 16.23
N LYS A 30 -9.92 22.59 17.19
CA LYS A 30 -8.51 22.41 17.55
C LYS A 30 -8.31 21.19 18.43
N GLU A 31 -9.27 20.92 19.32
CA GLU A 31 -9.23 19.80 20.26
C GLU A 31 -10.20 18.71 19.83
N LEU A 32 -9.70 17.48 19.78
CA LEU A 32 -10.41 16.33 19.25
C LEU A 32 -11.66 15.96 20.08
N ASP A 33 -11.56 16.06 21.41
CA ASP A 33 -12.68 15.79 22.32
C ASP A 33 -13.85 16.76 22.05
N ASN A 34 -13.57 18.04 21.83
CA ASN A 34 -14.59 19.03 21.47
C ASN A 34 -15.29 18.71 20.14
N PHE A 35 -14.59 18.01 19.22
CA PHE A 35 -15.14 17.58 17.94
C PHE A 35 -16.05 16.35 18.12
N PHE A 36 -15.58 15.33 18.82
CA PHE A 36 -16.32 14.08 19.01
C PHE A 36 -17.54 14.22 19.92
N ASP A 37 -17.46 15.03 20.97
CA ASP A 37 -18.53 15.16 21.97
C ASP A 37 -19.80 15.82 21.42
N LYS A 38 -19.69 16.54 20.30
CA LYS A 38 -20.83 17.21 19.67
C LYS A 38 -21.75 16.27 18.87
N LYS A 39 -21.38 14.98 18.69
CA LYS A 39 -22.15 13.96 17.92
C LYS A 39 -22.65 14.48 16.56
N LEU A 40 -21.84 15.29 15.87
CA LEU A 40 -22.21 15.94 14.60
C LEU A 40 -21.76 15.16 13.37
N ILE A 41 -21.13 13.99 13.54
CA ILE A 41 -20.55 13.24 12.45
C ILE A 41 -20.93 11.76 12.53
N ASP A 42 -21.21 11.18 11.38
CA ASP A 42 -21.45 9.74 11.21
C ASP A 42 -20.18 9.01 10.80
N VAL A 43 -19.23 9.72 10.17
CA VAL A 43 -17.97 9.17 9.64
C VAL A 43 -16.82 10.13 9.92
N ALA A 44 -15.72 9.62 10.45
CA ALA A 44 -14.46 10.34 10.56
C ALA A 44 -13.44 9.79 9.54
N ILE A 45 -12.76 10.69 8.82
CA ILE A 45 -11.61 10.37 7.96
C ILE A 45 -10.34 10.69 8.74
N ILE A 46 -9.50 9.68 8.99
CA ILE A 46 -8.24 9.82 9.72
C ILE A 46 -7.12 9.91 8.70
N ALA A 47 -6.61 11.12 8.47
CA ALA A 47 -5.55 11.44 7.51
C ALA A 47 -4.40 12.18 8.21
N THR A 48 -3.89 11.59 9.27
CA THR A 48 -2.83 12.10 10.14
C THR A 48 -1.52 11.33 9.91
N PRO A 49 -0.40 11.65 10.58
CA PRO A 49 0.81 10.82 10.52
C PRO A 49 0.55 9.39 11.00
N HIS A 50 1.25 8.42 10.43
CA HIS A 50 1.00 6.97 10.53
C HIS A 50 0.76 6.48 11.97
N ARG A 51 1.59 6.90 12.92
CA ARG A 51 1.51 6.43 14.32
C ARG A 51 0.26 6.85 15.07
N SER A 52 -0.42 7.89 14.62
CA SER A 52 -1.65 8.37 15.26
C SER A 52 -2.93 7.66 14.77
N HIS A 53 -2.86 6.91 13.67
CA HIS A 53 -4.02 6.29 13.04
C HIS A 53 -4.81 5.40 14.01
N ILE A 54 -4.10 4.51 14.71
CA ILE A 54 -4.72 3.55 15.63
C ILE A 54 -5.37 4.22 16.83
N ASP A 55 -4.71 5.19 17.44
CA ASP A 55 -5.25 5.85 18.64
C ASP A 55 -6.47 6.70 18.31
N LEU A 56 -6.43 7.42 17.19
CA LEU A 56 -7.57 8.21 16.70
C LEU A 56 -8.72 7.27 16.28
N GLY A 57 -8.40 6.17 15.61
CA GLY A 57 -9.38 5.15 15.25
C GLY A 57 -10.07 4.56 16.46
N LYS A 58 -9.31 4.20 17.51
CA LYS A 58 -9.86 3.69 18.78
C LYS A 58 -10.78 4.72 19.46
N GLN A 59 -10.40 6.00 19.43
CA GLN A 59 -11.23 7.07 20.02
C GLN A 59 -12.56 7.25 19.29
N ALA A 60 -12.55 7.19 17.95
CA ALA A 60 -13.76 7.30 17.13
C ALA A 60 -14.69 6.09 17.32
N LEU A 61 -14.15 4.86 17.27
CA LEU A 61 -14.92 3.62 17.46
C LEU A 61 -15.58 3.56 18.84
N LYS A 62 -14.89 3.98 19.92
CA LYS A 62 -15.46 4.08 21.26
C LYS A 62 -16.69 4.98 21.35
N ARG A 63 -16.86 5.89 20.39
CA ARG A 63 -17.98 6.84 20.30
C ARG A 63 -19.01 6.42 19.24
N ASN A 64 -18.92 5.18 18.75
CA ASN A 64 -19.75 4.63 17.68
C ASN A 64 -19.72 5.46 16.39
N ILE A 65 -18.56 6.03 16.05
CA ILE A 65 -18.32 6.74 14.80
C ILE A 65 -17.68 5.80 13.80
N ASN A 66 -18.24 5.69 12.58
CA ASN A 66 -17.61 4.96 11.49
C ASN A 66 -16.35 5.69 11.03
N ILE A 67 -15.35 4.95 10.56
CA ILE A 67 -14.07 5.55 10.19
C ILE A 67 -13.53 5.07 8.84
N ILE A 68 -12.84 5.97 8.15
CA ILE A 68 -11.92 5.64 7.07
C ILE A 68 -10.54 6.09 7.53
N ILE A 69 -9.57 5.18 7.49
CA ILE A 69 -8.18 5.45 7.88
C ILE A 69 -7.32 5.55 6.62
N GLU A 70 -6.45 6.57 6.55
CA GLU A 70 -5.40 6.63 5.54
C GLU A 70 -4.42 5.46 5.68
N LYS A 71 -3.79 5.12 4.54
CA LYS A 71 -2.72 4.12 4.53
C LYS A 71 -1.42 4.69 5.17
N PRO A 72 -0.60 3.85 5.80
CA PRO A 72 -0.87 2.47 6.22
C PRO A 72 -1.87 2.42 7.39
N LEU A 73 -2.48 1.26 7.63
CA LEU A 73 -3.37 1.09 8.80
C LEU A 73 -2.62 1.36 10.11
N ALA A 74 -1.43 0.80 10.23
CA ALA A 74 -0.46 1.06 11.29
C ALA A 74 0.96 0.85 10.75
N VAL A 75 1.96 1.05 11.59
CA VAL A 75 3.37 0.88 11.23
C VAL A 75 3.79 -0.60 11.27
N THR A 76 3.16 -1.40 12.14
CA THR A 76 3.46 -2.82 12.27
C THR A 76 2.22 -3.69 12.14
N SER A 77 2.39 -4.94 11.67
CA SER A 77 1.30 -5.90 11.54
C SER A 77 0.70 -6.27 12.90
N MET A 78 1.50 -6.30 13.97
CA MET A 78 1.03 -6.50 15.33
C MET A 78 0.02 -5.41 15.73
N GLN A 79 0.36 -4.15 15.52
CA GLN A 79 -0.55 -3.02 15.80
C GLN A 79 -1.83 -3.10 14.95
N CYS A 80 -1.71 -3.48 13.67
CA CYS A 80 -2.87 -3.70 12.81
C CYS A 80 -3.79 -4.78 13.39
N ARG A 81 -3.23 -5.92 13.80
CA ARG A 81 -3.98 -7.05 14.36
C ARG A 81 -4.70 -6.66 15.65
N GLU A 82 -4.00 -5.99 16.56
CA GLU A 82 -4.60 -5.49 17.80
C GLU A 82 -5.75 -4.52 17.53
N PHE A 83 -5.60 -3.63 16.55
CA PHE A 83 -6.65 -2.69 16.19
C PHE A 83 -7.86 -3.39 15.56
N ILE A 84 -7.63 -4.36 14.68
CA ILE A 84 -8.69 -5.17 14.08
C ILE A 84 -9.48 -5.92 15.18
N GLU A 85 -8.80 -6.55 16.14
CA GLU A 85 -9.47 -7.21 17.26
C GLU A 85 -10.21 -6.22 18.16
N PHE A 86 -9.63 -5.02 18.36
CA PHE A 86 -10.30 -3.96 19.10
C PHE A 86 -11.58 -3.50 18.40
N SER A 87 -11.54 -3.31 17.09
CA SER A 87 -12.67 -2.80 16.29
C SER A 87 -13.90 -3.73 16.36
N LYS A 88 -13.70 -5.05 16.50
CA LYS A 88 -14.80 -6.03 16.60
C LYS A 88 -15.70 -5.86 17.84
N LYS A 89 -15.28 -5.02 18.81
CA LYS A 89 -16.05 -4.73 20.02
C LYS A 89 -17.12 -3.65 19.81
N TYR A 90 -17.16 -3.06 18.64
CA TYR A 90 -18.02 -1.92 18.29
C TYR A 90 -18.80 -2.21 17.01
N ASP A 91 -20.01 -1.70 16.93
CA ASP A 91 -20.88 -1.86 15.74
C ASP A 91 -20.47 -0.93 14.59
N SER A 92 -19.54 0.00 14.85
CA SER A 92 -19.05 0.93 13.85
C SER A 92 -18.17 0.24 12.82
N ASN A 93 -18.32 0.66 11.59
CA ASN A 93 -17.57 0.13 10.46
C ASN A 93 -16.27 0.91 10.26
N PHE A 94 -15.22 0.23 9.77
CA PHE A 94 -14.02 0.91 9.33
C PHE A 94 -13.56 0.44 7.95
N GLY A 95 -13.15 1.42 7.14
CA GLY A 95 -12.51 1.24 5.84
C GLY A 95 -11.07 1.75 5.86
N ILE A 96 -10.29 1.38 4.86
CA ILE A 96 -8.92 1.88 4.67
C ILE A 96 -8.74 2.46 3.28
N MET A 97 -7.95 3.53 3.18
CA MET A 97 -7.74 4.30 1.95
C MET A 97 -6.69 3.63 1.02
N LEU A 98 -7.00 2.43 0.55
CA LEU A 98 -6.25 1.73 -0.50
C LEU A 98 -6.86 2.07 -1.87
N ASN A 99 -6.83 3.34 -2.21
CA ASN A 99 -7.57 3.95 -3.32
C ASN A 99 -7.21 3.35 -4.69
N GLN A 100 -5.97 2.90 -4.91
CA GLN A 100 -5.57 2.29 -6.19
C GLN A 100 -6.31 0.99 -6.53
N ARG A 101 -6.95 0.33 -5.57
CA ARG A 101 -7.87 -0.78 -5.87
C ARG A 101 -9.10 -0.35 -6.67
N THR A 102 -9.41 0.95 -6.72
CA THR A 102 -10.51 1.51 -7.53
C THR A 102 -10.07 1.93 -8.94
N ASN A 103 -8.80 1.79 -9.26
CA ASN A 103 -8.28 2.06 -10.60
C ASN A 103 -8.86 1.04 -11.61
N PRO A 104 -9.48 1.48 -12.71
CA PRO A 104 -10.11 0.58 -13.67
C PRO A 104 -9.19 -0.47 -14.28
N ALA A 105 -7.90 -0.14 -14.47
CA ALA A 105 -6.92 -1.08 -15.00
C ALA A 105 -6.68 -2.24 -14.02
N PHE A 106 -6.50 -1.95 -12.72
CA PHE A 106 -6.29 -2.99 -11.72
C PHE A 106 -7.57 -3.80 -11.44
N ILE A 107 -8.75 -3.18 -11.52
CA ILE A 107 -10.03 -3.90 -11.49
C ILE A 107 -10.11 -4.88 -12.67
N LYS A 108 -9.73 -4.45 -13.88
CA LYS A 108 -9.71 -5.31 -15.06
C LYS A 108 -8.74 -6.48 -14.87
N LEU A 109 -7.51 -6.24 -14.40
CA LEU A 109 -6.53 -7.29 -14.09
C LEU A 109 -7.06 -8.28 -13.05
N LYS A 110 -7.64 -7.78 -11.96
CA LYS A 110 -8.25 -8.63 -10.93
C LYS A 110 -9.33 -9.53 -11.49
N ASN A 111 -10.22 -8.98 -12.33
CA ASN A 111 -11.27 -9.74 -12.97
C ASN A 111 -10.73 -10.82 -13.92
N MET A 112 -9.70 -10.52 -14.72
CA MET A 112 -9.05 -11.49 -15.60
C MET A 112 -8.45 -12.66 -14.81
N ILE A 113 -7.78 -12.36 -13.68
CA ILE A 113 -7.19 -13.37 -12.80
C ILE A 113 -8.28 -14.23 -12.16
N GLN A 114 -9.30 -13.60 -11.58
CA GLN A 114 -10.39 -14.31 -10.87
C GLN A 114 -11.23 -15.20 -11.79
N LYS A 115 -11.43 -14.78 -13.04
CA LYS A 115 -12.14 -15.58 -14.06
C LYS A 115 -11.28 -16.69 -14.66
N GLY A 116 -10.01 -16.80 -14.28
CA GLY A 116 -9.08 -17.77 -14.84
C GLY A 116 -8.71 -17.51 -16.30
N GLU A 117 -8.95 -16.29 -16.82
CA GLU A 117 -8.65 -15.93 -18.22
C GLU A 117 -7.17 -16.11 -18.56
N LEU A 118 -6.28 -15.95 -17.58
CA LEU A 118 -4.84 -16.11 -17.73
C LEU A 118 -4.34 -17.54 -17.55
N GLY A 119 -5.18 -18.45 -17.00
CA GLY A 119 -4.74 -19.78 -16.59
C GLY A 119 -3.77 -19.71 -15.40
N LYS A 120 -2.84 -20.65 -15.31
CA LYS A 120 -1.82 -20.62 -14.24
C LYS A 120 -0.85 -19.46 -14.45
N ILE A 121 -0.69 -18.63 -13.44
CA ILE A 121 0.31 -17.56 -13.44
C ILE A 121 1.64 -18.17 -12.96
N HIS A 122 2.69 -17.96 -13.74
CA HIS A 122 4.02 -18.49 -13.45
C HIS A 122 4.93 -17.48 -12.77
N ARG A 123 4.83 -16.23 -13.19
CA ARG A 123 5.65 -15.10 -12.69
C ARG A 123 4.89 -13.79 -12.85
N TYR A 124 5.05 -12.91 -11.89
CA TYR A 124 4.84 -11.48 -12.10
C TYR A 124 6.09 -10.69 -11.74
N GLN A 125 6.27 -9.56 -12.38
CA GLN A 125 7.34 -8.61 -12.07
C GLN A 125 6.77 -7.21 -12.12
N TRP A 126 6.92 -6.50 -11.01
CA TRP A 126 6.53 -5.11 -10.93
C TRP A 126 7.74 -4.24 -10.64
N THR A 127 8.09 -3.38 -11.58
CA THR A 127 9.10 -2.34 -11.41
C THR A 127 8.38 -1.02 -11.32
N ILE A 128 8.55 -0.32 -10.19
CA ILE A 128 7.95 0.98 -9.93
C ILE A 128 9.02 1.91 -9.36
N THR A 129 9.59 2.73 -10.22
CA THR A 129 10.70 3.63 -9.90
C THR A 129 10.39 5.09 -10.24
N ASP A 130 9.14 5.38 -10.59
CA ASP A 130 8.63 6.72 -10.90
C ASP A 130 8.28 7.56 -9.65
N TRP A 131 8.62 7.06 -8.46
CA TRP A 131 8.44 7.75 -7.18
C TRP A 131 9.57 8.73 -6.83
N PHE A 132 10.21 9.34 -7.82
CA PHE A 132 11.33 10.26 -7.57
C PHE A 132 11.02 11.29 -6.49
N ARG A 133 11.94 11.44 -5.55
CA ARG A 133 11.90 12.44 -4.48
C ARG A 133 13.22 13.18 -4.41
N THR A 134 13.19 14.40 -3.92
CA THR A 134 14.38 15.18 -3.59
C THR A 134 14.67 15.11 -2.10
N ASN A 135 15.87 15.45 -1.65
CA ASN A 135 16.16 15.60 -0.21
C ASN A 135 15.20 16.57 0.47
N TYR A 136 14.85 17.67 -0.21
CA TYR A 136 13.91 18.66 0.32
C TYR A 136 12.53 18.07 0.69
N TYR A 137 12.04 17.07 -0.05
CA TYR A 137 10.79 16.38 0.31
C TYR A 137 10.85 15.74 1.69
N TYR A 138 12.00 15.22 2.08
CA TYR A 138 12.19 14.60 3.40
C TYR A 138 12.47 15.64 4.49
N GLU A 139 13.14 16.73 4.16
CA GLU A 139 13.53 17.80 5.09
C GLU A 139 12.36 18.66 5.60
N ILE A 140 11.25 18.74 4.84
CA ILE A 140 10.08 19.56 5.22
C ILE A 140 9.26 18.98 6.37
N SER A 141 9.61 17.80 6.89
CA SER A 141 8.81 17.09 7.88
C SER A 141 9.66 16.18 8.77
N ASP A 142 9.69 16.43 10.05
CA ASP A 142 10.51 15.71 11.03
C ASP A 142 10.16 14.23 11.21
N TRP A 143 8.97 13.81 10.80
CA TRP A 143 8.51 12.41 10.94
C TRP A 143 8.78 11.56 9.70
N ARG A 144 9.00 12.20 8.52
CA ARG A 144 9.23 11.46 7.28
C ARG A 144 10.59 10.80 7.27
N ALA A 145 10.67 9.68 6.56
CA ALA A 145 11.89 8.92 6.34
C ALA A 145 12.65 8.58 7.63
N THR A 146 11.92 8.37 8.73
CA THR A 146 12.46 7.93 10.01
C THR A 146 11.78 6.66 10.50
N TRP A 147 12.53 5.79 11.16
CA TRP A 147 11.97 4.58 11.78
C TRP A 147 10.93 4.91 12.85
N GLU A 148 11.18 5.98 13.62
CA GLU A 148 10.26 6.42 14.67
C GLU A 148 8.98 7.02 14.10
N GLY A 149 9.05 7.87 13.08
CA GLY A 149 7.89 8.62 12.58
C GLY A 149 7.07 7.83 11.56
N GLU A 150 7.73 7.30 10.53
CA GLU A 150 7.10 6.68 9.36
C GLU A 150 7.10 5.15 9.43
N GLY A 151 8.09 4.56 10.12
CA GLY A 151 8.25 3.11 10.30
C GLY A 151 8.87 2.41 9.09
N GLY A 152 9.41 3.15 8.16
CA GLY A 152 10.03 2.71 6.92
C GLY A 152 10.11 3.85 5.91
N GLY A 153 10.59 3.58 4.73
CA GLY A 153 10.78 4.56 3.65
C GLY A 153 9.85 4.32 2.47
N VAL A 154 10.44 4.04 1.31
CA VAL A 154 9.70 3.85 0.04
C VAL A 154 8.62 2.77 0.14
N LEU A 155 8.85 1.69 0.89
CA LEU A 155 7.88 0.61 1.06
C LEU A 155 6.65 1.08 1.84
N MET A 156 6.86 1.77 2.96
CA MET A 156 5.78 2.15 3.87
C MET A 156 4.99 3.36 3.39
N ASN A 157 5.57 4.24 2.61
CA ASN A 157 4.92 5.47 2.17
C ASN A 157 4.52 5.43 0.69
N GLN A 158 5.49 5.36 -0.24
CA GLN A 158 5.20 5.50 -1.67
C GLN A 158 4.63 4.21 -2.26
N SER A 159 5.31 3.08 -2.05
CA SER A 159 5.01 1.82 -2.74
C SER A 159 4.00 0.92 -2.03
N ILE A 160 3.46 1.33 -0.89
CA ILE A 160 2.46 0.54 -0.15
C ILE A 160 1.23 0.19 -1.00
N HIS A 161 0.82 1.08 -1.90
CA HIS A 161 -0.31 0.82 -2.80
C HIS A 161 -0.02 -0.32 -3.77
N GLN A 162 1.20 -0.37 -4.35
CA GLN A 162 1.58 -1.44 -5.27
C GLN A 162 1.82 -2.75 -4.54
N ILE A 163 2.35 -2.69 -3.32
CA ILE A 163 2.50 -3.87 -2.45
C ILE A 163 1.12 -4.41 -2.06
N ASP A 164 0.18 -3.52 -1.77
CA ASP A 164 -1.22 -3.89 -1.56
C ASP A 164 -1.82 -4.54 -2.80
N LEU A 165 -1.63 -3.96 -3.97
CA LEU A 165 -2.11 -4.53 -5.22
C LEU A 165 -1.44 -5.88 -5.54
N CYS A 166 -0.15 -6.10 -5.20
CA CYS A 166 0.48 -7.40 -5.34
C CYS A 166 -0.28 -8.48 -4.56
N GLN A 167 -0.52 -8.27 -3.26
CA GLN A 167 -1.23 -9.26 -2.47
C GLN A 167 -2.73 -9.33 -2.83
N TRP A 168 -3.33 -8.25 -3.26
CA TRP A 168 -4.72 -8.24 -3.70
C TRP A 168 -4.93 -9.00 -5.01
N LEU A 169 -3.99 -8.90 -5.97
CA LEU A 169 -4.05 -9.59 -7.25
C LEU A 169 -3.66 -11.07 -7.12
N PHE A 170 -2.55 -11.36 -6.44
CA PHE A 170 -1.87 -12.66 -6.46
C PHE A 170 -1.95 -13.44 -5.14
N GLY A 171 -2.52 -12.83 -4.08
CA GLY A 171 -2.51 -13.39 -2.72
C GLY A 171 -1.23 -13.08 -1.95
N MET A 172 -1.24 -13.39 -0.66
CA MET A 172 -0.05 -13.26 0.19
C MET A 172 0.99 -14.33 -0.19
N PRO A 173 2.28 -13.96 -0.35
CA PRO A 173 3.34 -14.95 -0.56
C PRO A 173 3.58 -15.77 0.70
N ASN A 174 4.29 -16.89 0.57
CA ASN A 174 4.68 -17.72 1.70
C ASN A 174 6.01 -17.29 2.31
N SER A 175 6.86 -16.64 1.52
CA SER A 175 8.12 -16.07 1.98
C SER A 175 8.59 -14.95 1.06
N VAL A 176 9.49 -14.11 1.59
CA VAL A 176 10.14 -13.03 0.84
C VAL A 176 11.65 -13.04 1.04
N ILE A 177 12.38 -12.68 -0.02
CA ILE A 177 13.80 -12.35 0.03
C ILE A 177 13.93 -10.94 -0.50
N THR A 178 14.57 -10.06 0.28
CA THR A 178 14.71 -8.64 -0.05
C THR A 178 16.16 -8.19 0.00
N ASP A 179 16.61 -7.53 -1.06
CA ASP A 179 17.76 -6.63 -1.02
C ASP A 179 17.25 -5.21 -0.94
N MET A 180 17.76 -4.43 0.02
CA MET A 180 17.40 -3.03 0.20
C MET A 180 18.60 -2.20 0.61
N LYS A 181 18.54 -0.92 0.30
CA LYS A 181 19.53 0.08 0.70
C LYS A 181 18.84 1.18 1.49
N LEU A 182 19.46 1.52 2.62
CA LEU A 182 19.03 2.63 3.45
C LEU A 182 19.78 3.88 3.02
N GLY A 183 19.06 4.95 2.72
CA GLY A 183 19.65 6.23 2.35
C GLY A 183 20.67 6.13 1.21
N ARG A 184 20.39 5.35 0.17
CA ARG A 184 21.31 5.21 -0.98
C ARG A 184 21.39 6.50 -1.79
N PHE A 185 20.25 7.13 -2.02
CA PHE A 185 20.12 8.33 -2.84
C PHE A 185 19.88 9.59 -2.00
N HIS A 186 19.39 9.42 -0.77
CA HIS A 186 18.97 10.49 0.10
C HIS A 186 19.64 10.41 1.46
N ASN A 187 19.75 11.54 2.16
CA ASN A 187 20.24 11.57 3.53
C ASN A 187 19.12 11.21 4.52
N ILE A 188 18.73 9.94 4.55
CA ILE A 188 17.64 9.36 5.35
C ILE A 188 18.07 8.06 6.02
N GLU A 189 17.39 7.65 7.08
CA GLU A 189 17.74 6.43 7.84
C GLU A 189 16.97 5.17 7.40
N VAL A 190 16.03 5.30 6.50
CA VAL A 190 15.14 4.23 6.02
C VAL A 190 15.48 3.84 4.57
N GLU A 191 14.80 2.83 4.04
CA GLU A 191 15.03 2.35 2.68
C GLU A 191 14.48 3.30 1.61
N ASP A 192 15.30 3.58 0.60
CA ASP A 192 14.95 4.35 -0.60
C ASP A 192 15.19 3.58 -1.90
N GLU A 193 15.73 2.35 -1.81
CA GLU A 193 15.83 1.38 -2.90
C GLU A 193 15.59 -0.02 -2.38
N VAL A 194 14.71 -0.77 -3.04
CA VAL A 194 14.33 -2.14 -2.66
C VAL A 194 14.09 -3.01 -3.88
N THR A 195 14.62 -4.23 -3.84
CA THR A 195 14.23 -5.33 -4.74
C THR A 195 13.90 -6.56 -3.91
N SER A 196 12.71 -7.14 -4.15
CA SER A 196 12.21 -8.30 -3.42
C SER A 196 11.77 -9.42 -4.34
N ILE A 197 11.96 -10.65 -3.89
CA ILE A 197 11.42 -11.87 -4.51
C ILE A 197 10.38 -12.45 -3.56
N PHE A 198 9.16 -12.60 -4.07
CA PHE A 198 8.04 -13.24 -3.37
C PHE A 198 7.89 -14.68 -3.84
N LYS A 199 7.82 -15.62 -2.92
CA LYS A 199 7.67 -17.04 -3.21
C LYS A 199 6.31 -17.55 -2.74
N TYR A 200 5.67 -18.35 -3.58
CA TYR A 200 4.37 -18.95 -3.33
C TYR A 200 4.47 -20.49 -3.39
N LYS A 201 3.65 -21.17 -2.59
CA LYS A 201 3.66 -22.65 -2.52
C LYS A 201 3.30 -23.33 -3.84
N ASP A 202 2.48 -22.68 -4.66
CA ASP A 202 2.06 -23.19 -5.99
C ASP A 202 3.12 -22.99 -7.08
N GLY A 203 4.28 -22.42 -6.73
CA GLY A 203 5.39 -22.16 -7.63
C GLY A 203 5.35 -20.80 -8.34
N LEU A 204 4.32 -19.97 -8.11
CA LEU A 204 4.31 -18.58 -8.56
C LEU A 204 5.51 -17.83 -7.95
N LYS A 205 6.12 -16.95 -8.73
CA LYS A 205 7.19 -16.05 -8.28
C LYS A 205 6.80 -14.60 -8.58
N GLY A 206 6.88 -13.75 -7.56
CA GLY A 206 6.79 -12.30 -7.71
C GLY A 206 8.16 -11.65 -7.61
N ILE A 207 8.41 -10.64 -8.43
CA ILE A 207 9.58 -9.77 -8.33
C ILE A 207 9.04 -8.35 -8.21
N PHE A 208 9.52 -7.63 -7.19
CA PHE A 208 9.10 -6.27 -6.92
C PHE A 208 10.32 -5.37 -6.75
N THR A 209 10.42 -4.32 -7.54
CA THR A 209 11.52 -3.33 -7.46
C THR A 209 10.95 -1.94 -7.35
N THR A 210 11.44 -1.17 -6.37
CA THR A 210 11.01 0.22 -6.16
C THR A 210 12.16 1.08 -5.65
N THR A 211 12.14 2.36 -6.02
CA THR A 211 13.06 3.38 -5.50
C THR A 211 12.46 4.76 -5.58
N THR A 212 13.00 5.69 -4.78
CA THR A 212 12.71 7.12 -4.89
C THR A 212 13.85 7.92 -5.54
N GLY A 213 14.89 7.22 -6.01
CA GLY A 213 16.11 7.83 -6.56
C GLY A 213 16.24 7.81 -8.09
N GLU A 214 15.31 7.18 -8.82
CA GLU A 214 15.35 7.13 -10.29
C GLU A 214 14.44 8.19 -10.94
N THR A 215 14.89 8.73 -12.06
CA THR A 215 14.10 9.60 -12.95
C THR A 215 14.58 9.45 -14.39
N PRO A 216 13.69 9.30 -15.40
CA PRO A 216 12.22 9.42 -15.31
C PRO A 216 11.50 8.27 -14.59
N GLY A 217 12.17 7.17 -14.30
CA GLY A 217 11.58 5.98 -13.69
C GLY A 217 10.60 5.23 -14.61
N VAL A 218 10.03 4.14 -14.08
CA VAL A 218 9.01 3.34 -14.77
C VAL A 218 7.96 2.86 -13.77
N ASN A 219 6.75 2.57 -14.27
CA ASN A 219 5.72 1.84 -13.55
C ASN A 219 5.17 0.75 -14.47
N ARG A 220 5.78 -0.45 -14.37
CA ARG A 220 5.53 -1.55 -15.29
C ARG A 220 5.32 -2.85 -14.53
N LEU A 221 4.15 -3.45 -14.74
CA LEU A 221 3.81 -4.79 -14.25
C LEU A 221 3.74 -5.77 -15.42
N GLU A 222 4.50 -6.85 -15.35
CA GLU A 222 4.43 -7.98 -16.26
C GLU A 222 3.85 -9.21 -15.54
N ILE A 223 2.92 -9.93 -16.20
CA ILE A 223 2.34 -11.18 -15.70
C ILE A 223 2.52 -12.23 -16.78
N ALA A 224 3.44 -13.16 -16.55
CA ALA A 224 3.64 -14.33 -17.41
C ALA A 224 2.75 -15.48 -16.91
N SER A 225 1.93 -16.00 -17.80
CA SER A 225 0.91 -16.99 -17.49
C SER A 225 0.80 -18.07 -18.56
N ASP A 226 0.02 -19.09 -18.28
CA ASP A 226 -0.22 -20.20 -19.19
C ASP A 226 -0.86 -19.77 -20.53
N PHE A 227 -1.69 -18.73 -20.50
CA PHE A 227 -2.31 -18.18 -21.70
C PHE A 227 -1.66 -16.87 -22.19
N GLY A 228 -0.38 -16.64 -21.85
CA GLY A 228 0.42 -15.59 -22.46
C GLY A 228 0.99 -14.56 -21.48
N LEU A 229 1.23 -13.38 -22.00
CA LEU A 229 1.90 -12.29 -21.29
C LEU A 229 0.97 -11.07 -21.22
N VAL A 230 0.68 -10.64 -19.99
CA VAL A 230 0.00 -9.36 -19.74
C VAL A 230 1.02 -8.34 -19.27
N ILE A 231 0.94 -7.13 -19.82
CA ILE A 231 1.79 -6.00 -19.44
C ILE A 231 0.87 -4.83 -19.10
N TYR A 232 1.04 -4.27 -17.92
CA TYR A 232 0.47 -2.96 -17.55
C TYR A 232 1.58 -1.93 -17.54
N GLU A 233 1.40 -0.85 -18.28
CA GLU A 233 2.30 0.30 -18.35
C GLU A 233 1.51 1.48 -18.91
N ASP A 234 1.77 2.70 -18.43
CA ASP A 234 1.16 3.94 -18.92
C ASP A 234 -0.37 3.89 -19.00
N ASN A 235 -1.03 3.38 -17.95
CA ASN A 235 -2.49 3.16 -17.90
C ASN A 235 -3.04 2.31 -19.06
N CYS A 236 -2.22 1.47 -19.66
CA CYS A 236 -2.61 0.54 -20.71
C CYS A 236 -2.31 -0.90 -20.28
N ILE A 237 -3.24 -1.82 -20.53
CA ILE A 237 -3.01 -3.25 -20.43
C ILE A 237 -2.83 -3.80 -21.84
N THR A 238 -1.66 -4.37 -22.13
CA THR A 238 -1.41 -5.15 -23.34
C THR A 238 -1.39 -6.63 -22.99
N TRP A 239 -2.28 -7.41 -23.59
CA TRP A 239 -2.30 -8.87 -23.44
C TRP A 239 -1.91 -9.54 -24.74
N LYS A 240 -0.75 -10.22 -24.75
CA LYS A 240 -0.33 -11.14 -25.80
C LYS A 240 -0.91 -12.52 -25.48
N LYS A 241 -2.15 -12.74 -25.89
CA LYS A 241 -2.93 -13.96 -25.60
C LYS A 241 -2.53 -15.07 -26.53
N LEU A 242 -2.01 -16.18 -25.98
CA LEU A 242 -1.68 -17.37 -26.74
C LEU A 242 -2.94 -18.08 -27.27
N SER A 243 -2.79 -18.73 -28.43
CA SER A 243 -3.84 -19.56 -29.04
C SER A 243 -4.21 -20.81 -28.23
N GLY A 244 -3.39 -21.16 -27.24
CA GLY A 244 -3.60 -22.30 -26.33
C GLY A 244 -2.66 -22.22 -25.12
N SER A 245 -2.76 -23.22 -24.24
CA SER A 245 -1.92 -23.32 -23.05
C SER A 245 -0.45 -23.55 -23.41
N SER A 246 0.43 -22.69 -22.89
CA SER A 246 1.89 -22.85 -23.05
C SER A 246 2.39 -24.15 -22.42
N THR A 247 1.86 -24.51 -21.25
CA THR A 247 2.20 -25.76 -20.55
C THR A 247 1.82 -26.97 -21.39
N ASN A 248 0.61 -26.97 -21.97
CA ASN A 248 0.19 -28.05 -22.86
C ASN A 248 1.04 -28.13 -24.14
N PHE A 249 1.39 -26.98 -24.71
CA PHE A 249 2.26 -26.92 -25.88
C PHE A 249 3.66 -27.48 -25.58
N ILE A 250 4.27 -27.13 -24.45
CA ILE A 250 5.57 -27.67 -24.01
C ILE A 250 5.53 -29.19 -23.88
N GLN A 251 4.44 -29.74 -23.34
CA GLN A 251 4.33 -31.18 -23.08
C GLN A 251 4.05 -32.01 -24.34
N ASN A 252 3.35 -31.46 -25.33
CA ASN A 252 2.83 -32.23 -26.46
C ASN A 252 3.43 -31.87 -27.81
N SER A 253 4.14 -30.73 -27.93
CA SER A 253 4.79 -30.34 -29.19
C SER A 253 5.92 -31.31 -29.54
N LYS A 254 6.02 -31.61 -30.81
CA LYS A 254 7.11 -32.40 -31.40
C LYS A 254 8.13 -31.56 -32.15
N THR A 255 8.02 -30.23 -32.03
CA THR A 255 8.90 -29.27 -32.68
C THR A 255 9.98 -28.78 -31.69
N LEU A 256 11.17 -28.45 -32.20
CA LEU A 256 12.28 -28.02 -31.33
C LEU A 256 12.20 -26.54 -30.96
N PHE A 257 11.69 -25.69 -31.85
CA PHE A 257 11.82 -24.23 -31.71
C PHE A 257 10.50 -23.47 -31.97
N GLU A 258 9.45 -24.16 -32.37
CA GLU A 258 8.15 -23.56 -32.62
C GLU A 258 7.54 -23.02 -31.32
N LYS A 259 6.83 -21.93 -31.45
CA LYS A 259 6.13 -21.26 -30.32
C LYS A 259 4.64 -21.19 -30.64
N PRO A 260 3.75 -21.23 -29.63
CA PRO A 260 2.33 -20.95 -29.86
C PRO A 260 2.16 -19.55 -30.47
N SER A 261 1.25 -19.43 -31.41
CA SER A 261 0.84 -18.13 -31.93
C SER A 261 0.11 -17.32 -30.85
N PHE A 262 0.08 -16.02 -31.01
CA PHE A 262 -0.66 -15.14 -30.09
C PHE A 262 -1.38 -14.04 -30.87
N GLU A 263 -2.46 -13.56 -30.25
CA GLU A 263 -3.15 -12.33 -30.62
C GLU A 263 -2.84 -11.24 -29.60
N MET A 264 -2.85 -9.98 -30.03
CA MET A 264 -2.58 -8.84 -29.16
C MET A 264 -3.88 -8.07 -28.88
N PHE A 265 -4.22 -7.96 -27.59
CA PHE A 265 -5.33 -7.15 -27.11
C PHE A 265 -4.75 -5.96 -26.32
N LYS A 266 -5.31 -4.76 -26.54
CA LYS A 266 -5.00 -3.57 -25.80
C LYS A 266 -6.24 -3.03 -25.11
N PHE A 267 -6.08 -2.60 -23.87
CA PHE A 267 -7.12 -1.97 -23.06
C PHE A 267 -6.53 -0.68 -22.51
N ASP A 268 -6.95 0.44 -23.08
CA ASP A 268 -6.50 1.77 -22.67
C ASP A 268 -7.44 2.31 -21.58
N PHE A 269 -6.84 2.87 -20.53
CA PHE A 269 -7.52 3.50 -19.42
C PHE A 269 -7.06 4.95 -19.37
N PRO A 270 -7.81 5.90 -19.96
CA PRO A 270 -7.39 7.29 -20.02
C PRO A 270 -7.20 7.86 -18.62
N TYR A 271 -6.22 8.75 -18.48
CA TYR A 271 -6.03 9.48 -17.22
C TYR A 271 -7.28 10.29 -16.90
N GLU A 272 -7.71 10.20 -15.67
CA GLU A 272 -8.85 10.95 -15.17
C GLU A 272 -8.42 12.41 -14.90
N GLU A 273 -9.25 13.38 -15.27
CA GLU A 273 -8.96 14.80 -15.03
C GLU A 273 -8.87 15.14 -13.53
N ASN A 274 -9.66 14.43 -12.70
CA ASN A 274 -9.63 14.60 -11.26
C ASN A 274 -8.53 13.72 -10.64
N PRO A 275 -7.43 14.28 -10.13
CA PRO A 275 -6.35 13.50 -9.52
C PRO A 275 -6.75 12.77 -8.22
N HIS A 276 -7.92 13.12 -7.65
CA HIS A 276 -8.46 12.52 -6.43
C HIS A 276 -9.61 11.55 -6.69
N ILE A 277 -9.86 11.16 -7.94
CA ILE A 277 -11.03 10.36 -8.30
C ILE A 277 -11.06 9.00 -7.58
N GLU A 278 -9.91 8.37 -7.41
CA GLU A 278 -9.81 7.09 -6.71
C GLU A 278 -10.16 7.23 -5.22
N HIS A 279 -9.73 8.30 -4.56
CA HIS A 279 -10.14 8.61 -3.18
C HIS A 279 -11.65 8.85 -3.11
N ASN A 280 -12.20 9.61 -4.04
CA ASN A 280 -13.65 9.87 -4.10
C ASN A 280 -14.45 8.58 -4.28
N ARG A 281 -13.94 7.61 -5.06
CA ARG A 281 -14.60 6.30 -5.23
C ARG A 281 -14.63 5.51 -3.92
N ILE A 282 -13.56 5.53 -3.13
CA ILE A 282 -13.55 4.91 -1.78
C ILE A 282 -14.56 5.59 -0.87
N LEU A 283 -14.57 6.92 -0.80
CA LEU A 283 -15.51 7.67 0.04
C LEU A 283 -16.96 7.43 -0.36
N GLN A 284 -17.24 7.43 -1.66
CA GLN A 284 -18.59 7.16 -2.19
C GLN A 284 -19.03 5.72 -1.88
N ASN A 285 -18.14 4.72 -2.08
CA ASN A 285 -18.45 3.34 -1.76
C ASN A 285 -18.69 3.15 -0.25
N PHE A 286 -17.88 3.77 0.60
CA PHE A 286 -18.08 3.69 2.05
C PHE A 286 -19.43 4.29 2.46
N THR A 287 -19.81 5.43 1.88
CA THR A 287 -21.11 6.04 2.09
C THR A 287 -22.24 5.13 1.61
N ASN A 288 -22.12 4.57 0.39
CA ASN A 288 -23.12 3.65 -0.16
C ASN A 288 -23.24 2.36 0.67
N PHE A 289 -22.13 1.88 1.22
CA PHE A 289 -22.12 0.74 2.15
C PHE A 289 -22.91 1.05 3.43
N LEU A 290 -22.66 2.21 4.06
CA LEU A 290 -23.35 2.60 5.30
C LEU A 290 -24.86 2.76 5.13
N ILE A 291 -25.32 3.15 3.94
CA ILE A 291 -26.76 3.25 3.62
C ILE A 291 -27.33 1.98 2.96
N GLY A 292 -26.59 0.88 2.99
CA GLY A 292 -27.02 -0.45 2.54
C GLY A 292 -27.16 -0.63 1.03
N LYS A 293 -26.54 0.22 0.21
CA LYS A 293 -26.61 0.16 -1.27
C LYS A 293 -25.56 -0.72 -1.91
N GLU A 294 -24.39 -0.86 -1.29
CA GLU A 294 -23.24 -1.58 -1.82
C GLU A 294 -22.52 -2.35 -0.73
N ASN A 295 -21.73 -3.36 -1.13
CA ASN A 295 -20.76 -3.96 -0.23
C ASN A 295 -19.53 -3.04 -0.07
N LEU A 296 -18.89 -3.11 1.09
CA LEU A 296 -17.64 -2.36 1.33
C LEU A 296 -16.53 -2.89 0.44
N TYR A 297 -16.01 -2.01 -0.41
CA TYR A 297 -15.01 -2.39 -1.42
C TYR A 297 -13.63 -2.64 -0.82
N VAL A 298 -13.23 -1.84 0.15
CA VAL A 298 -11.96 -1.95 0.86
C VAL A 298 -12.21 -1.99 2.38
N PRO A 299 -12.56 -3.17 2.94
CA PRO A 299 -12.71 -3.33 4.38
C PRO A 299 -11.40 -3.02 5.12
N GLY A 300 -11.49 -2.33 6.25
CA GLY A 300 -10.33 -1.86 6.99
C GLY A 300 -9.39 -2.98 7.47
N ASN A 301 -9.96 -4.16 7.78
CA ASN A 301 -9.17 -5.32 8.19
C ASN A 301 -8.20 -5.83 7.10
N GLN A 302 -8.42 -5.47 5.84
CA GLN A 302 -7.49 -5.84 4.76
C GLN A 302 -6.21 -5.01 4.75
N GLY A 303 -6.19 -3.88 5.47
CA GLY A 303 -4.99 -3.03 5.58
C GLY A 303 -3.79 -3.72 6.24
N ILE A 304 -4.02 -4.78 7.03
CA ILE A 304 -2.93 -5.55 7.64
C ILE A 304 -2.06 -6.25 6.59
N ASN A 305 -2.63 -6.71 5.47
CA ASN A 305 -1.91 -7.53 4.51
C ASN A 305 -0.71 -6.80 3.88
N SER A 306 -0.91 -5.54 3.47
CA SER A 306 0.18 -4.73 2.93
C SER A 306 1.23 -4.40 3.99
N VAL A 307 0.82 -4.12 5.23
CA VAL A 307 1.73 -3.82 6.33
C VAL A 307 2.54 -5.06 6.71
N GLU A 308 1.93 -6.23 6.84
CA GLU A 308 2.63 -7.48 7.16
C GLU A 308 3.66 -7.84 6.07
N LEU A 309 3.29 -7.68 4.79
CA LEU A 309 4.21 -7.94 3.68
C LEU A 309 5.38 -6.95 3.69
N ILE A 310 5.14 -5.66 3.94
CA ILE A 310 6.19 -4.65 4.07
C ILE A 310 7.10 -4.96 5.25
N ASN A 311 6.54 -5.29 6.41
CA ASN A 311 7.33 -5.63 7.59
C ASN A 311 8.23 -6.87 7.33
N ALA A 312 7.73 -7.88 6.61
CA ALA A 312 8.50 -9.04 6.20
C ALA A 312 9.62 -8.67 5.22
N MET A 313 9.34 -7.78 4.25
CA MET A 313 10.35 -7.25 3.31
C MET A 313 11.47 -6.50 4.05
N ILE A 314 11.12 -5.60 4.96
CA ILE A 314 12.08 -4.85 5.77
C ILE A 314 12.92 -5.82 6.62
N LEU A 315 12.27 -6.77 7.32
CA LEU A 315 12.98 -7.75 8.15
C LEU A 315 13.95 -8.59 7.32
N SER A 316 13.53 -9.03 6.12
CA SER A 316 14.37 -9.78 5.19
C SER A 316 15.59 -8.97 4.75
N GLY A 317 15.40 -7.73 4.35
CA GLY A 317 16.48 -6.84 3.92
C GLY A 317 17.49 -6.53 5.02
N LEU A 318 17.00 -6.28 6.26
CA LEU A 318 17.85 -6.03 7.42
C LEU A 318 18.66 -7.26 7.86
N ASN A 319 18.05 -8.43 7.78
CA ASN A 319 18.67 -9.69 8.19
C ASN A 319 19.43 -10.38 7.04
N LYS A 320 19.30 -9.90 5.79
CA LYS A 320 19.88 -10.49 4.56
C LYS A 320 19.53 -11.98 4.42
N LYS A 321 18.31 -12.35 4.75
CA LYS A 321 17.80 -13.72 4.69
C LYS A 321 16.32 -13.77 4.30
N GLU A 322 15.90 -14.96 3.85
CA GLU A 322 14.50 -15.25 3.60
C GLU A 322 13.67 -15.13 4.88
N VAL A 323 12.49 -14.52 4.79
CA VAL A 323 11.52 -14.40 5.88
C VAL A 323 10.21 -15.07 5.44
N GLU A 324 9.71 -15.97 6.29
CA GLU A 324 8.43 -16.66 6.07
C GLU A 324 7.24 -15.82 6.49
N LEU A 325 6.09 -16.08 5.86
CA LEU A 325 4.80 -15.49 6.18
C LEU A 325 3.81 -16.62 6.59
N PRO A 326 2.97 -16.42 7.61
CA PRO A 326 2.79 -15.19 8.40
C PRO A 326 4.05 -14.77 9.16
N LEU A 327 4.23 -13.45 9.29
CA LEU A 327 5.41 -12.86 9.91
C LEU A 327 5.49 -13.19 11.41
N ASN A 328 6.71 -13.46 11.90
CA ASN A 328 6.97 -13.38 13.34
C ASN A 328 6.95 -11.91 13.79
N GLU A 329 5.80 -11.47 14.28
CA GLU A 329 5.53 -10.08 14.64
C GLU A 329 6.43 -9.59 15.78
N GLU A 330 6.72 -10.45 16.76
CA GLU A 330 7.61 -10.10 17.88
C GLU A 330 9.05 -9.86 17.42
N GLU A 331 9.54 -10.66 16.48
CA GLU A 331 10.88 -10.48 15.90
C GLU A 331 10.96 -9.11 15.20
N TYR A 332 9.92 -8.75 14.42
CA TYR A 332 9.90 -7.47 13.74
C TYR A 332 9.81 -6.27 14.71
N GLU A 333 8.92 -6.32 15.71
CA GLU A 333 8.79 -5.26 16.73
C GLU A 333 10.11 -5.04 17.47
N ASN A 334 10.79 -6.11 17.89
CA ASN A 334 12.08 -6.03 18.56
C ASN A 334 13.16 -5.43 17.65
N LYS A 335 13.10 -5.73 16.33
CA LYS A 335 14.02 -5.17 15.36
C LYS A 335 13.76 -3.68 15.14
N LEU A 336 12.50 -3.29 14.93
CA LEU A 336 12.10 -1.91 14.74
C LEU A 336 12.45 -1.04 15.97
N LYS A 337 12.23 -1.55 17.18
CA LYS A 337 12.61 -0.86 18.41
C LYS A 337 14.12 -0.57 18.46
N LYS A 338 14.96 -1.55 18.10
CA LYS A 338 16.42 -1.33 18.05
C LYS A 338 16.82 -0.27 17.02
N LEU A 339 16.13 -0.18 15.89
CA LEU A 339 16.37 0.84 14.88
C LEU A 339 15.99 2.24 15.41
N ILE A 340 14.85 2.36 16.07
CA ILE A 340 14.37 3.60 16.68
C ILE A 340 15.34 4.07 17.78
N ASP A 341 15.77 3.15 18.65
CA ASP A 341 16.71 3.45 19.75
C ASP A 341 18.15 3.72 19.25
N LYS A 342 18.40 3.63 17.93
CA LYS A 342 19.74 3.76 17.30
C LYS A 342 20.80 2.80 17.87
N ASN A 343 20.35 1.69 18.48
CA ASN A 343 21.17 0.64 19.05
C ASN A 343 21.48 -0.46 18.04
N TYR A 344 21.35 -0.16 16.73
CA TYR A 344 21.55 -1.13 15.66
C TYR A 344 22.69 -0.69 14.74
N GLU A 345 23.76 -1.50 14.70
CA GLU A 345 24.78 -1.38 13.65
C GLU A 345 24.26 -2.11 12.40
N ILE A 346 24.08 -1.36 11.33
CA ILE A 346 23.77 -1.91 10.00
C ILE A 346 25.07 -2.52 9.46
N LYS A 347 25.17 -3.84 9.46
CA LYS A 347 26.33 -4.59 8.92
C LYS A 347 26.30 -4.66 7.40
#